data_5f76a6f3bfff748b1a197fd21eda54ea
#
_entry.id   5f76a6f3bfff748b1a197fd21eda54ea
#
_cell.length_a   1.000
_cell.length_b   1.000
_cell.length_c   1.000
_cell.angle_alpha   90.00
_cell.angle_beta   90.00
_cell.angle_gamma   90.00
#
_symmetry.space_group_name_H-M   'P 1'
#
loop_
_entity.id
_entity.type
_entity.pdbx_description
1 polymer ?
#
loop_
_entity_poly.entity_id
_entity_poly.type
_entity_poly.pdbx_seq_one_letter_code
_entity_poly.pdbx_strand_id
1 'polypeptide(L)'
;MRKKSSKLSDEVSAPAGSKILVIAEKPSVATDLAKVLKVPKATSDYFENEKWVISSSIGHVVRLVDPDDIDPKFKRWTLKDLPIDPVKFDGTASPDILKAVISERNNGDRYKLLKKLLNRPDVGTVVNACDAGREGELIFHYVYQLAKCKLPCQRLWLASMTNTAIAEAFDHLLPAEAFFFSSRR
;
A
#
# COMPACT_ATOMS: atom_id res chain seq x y z
N MET A 1 45.60 -1.45 -21.97
CA MET A 1 45.19 -0.75 -20.74
C MET A 1 43.69 -0.77 -20.63
N ARG A 2 43.13 -1.64 -19.76
CA ARG A 2 41.69 -1.75 -19.51
C ARG A 2 41.34 -0.87 -18.29
N LYS A 3 40.53 0.18 -18.47
CA LYS A 3 39.99 0.96 -17.37
C LYS A 3 38.88 0.16 -16.67
N LYS A 4 39.11 -0.22 -15.42
CA LYS A 4 38.05 -0.69 -14.50
C LYS A 4 37.16 0.48 -14.14
N SER A 5 35.89 0.43 -14.50
CA SER A 5 34.86 1.31 -13.91
C SER A 5 34.43 0.73 -12.57
N SER A 6 34.83 1.39 -11.50
CA SER A 6 34.33 1.09 -10.16
C SER A 6 32.90 1.62 -10.05
N LYS A 7 31.91 0.72 -9.96
CA LYS A 7 30.57 1.07 -9.47
C LYS A 7 30.70 1.28 -7.96
N LEU A 8 30.60 2.51 -7.50
CA LEU A 8 30.24 2.81 -6.13
C LEU A 8 28.75 2.49 -5.99
N SER A 9 28.44 1.40 -5.32
CA SER A 9 27.14 1.17 -4.71
C SER A 9 27.16 1.86 -3.35
N ASP A 10 26.54 3.02 -3.25
CA ASP A 10 26.23 3.62 -1.96
C ASP A 10 25.26 2.70 -1.23
N GLU A 11 25.78 1.90 -0.31
CA GLU A 11 24.99 1.15 0.65
C GLU A 11 24.37 2.15 1.64
N VAL A 12 23.14 2.55 1.36
CA VAL A 12 22.28 3.16 2.38
C VAL A 12 21.99 2.06 3.40
N SER A 13 22.57 2.17 4.58
CA SER A 13 22.32 1.25 5.69
C SER A 13 20.83 1.27 6.05
N ALA A 14 20.13 0.18 5.72
CA ALA A 14 18.72 0.04 6.02
C ALA A 14 18.53 -0.06 7.55
N PRO A 15 17.57 0.68 8.13
CA PRO A 15 17.13 0.45 9.50
C PRO A 15 16.54 -0.97 9.62
N ALA A 16 16.48 -1.52 10.82
CA ALA A 16 16.13 -2.90 11.18
C ALA A 16 15.07 -3.58 10.27
N GLY A 17 15.47 -4.09 9.14
CA GLY A 17 14.67 -4.71 8.10
C GLY A 17 15.32 -4.45 6.76
N SER A 18 15.90 -5.48 6.15
CA SER A 18 16.64 -5.33 4.90
C SER A 18 15.75 -5.37 3.65
N LYS A 19 14.49 -5.81 3.79
CA LYS A 19 13.59 -6.05 2.66
C LYS A 19 12.70 -4.86 2.34
N ILE A 20 12.35 -4.74 1.07
CA ILE A 20 11.42 -3.74 0.55
C ILE A 20 10.11 -4.46 0.19
N LEU A 21 9.00 -4.05 0.82
CA LEU A 21 7.68 -4.55 0.51
C LEU A 21 7.03 -3.70 -0.58
N VAL A 22 6.69 -4.31 -1.71
CA VAL A 22 5.97 -3.67 -2.81
C VAL A 22 4.52 -4.13 -2.79
N ILE A 23 3.57 -3.20 -2.76
CA ILE A 23 2.13 -3.49 -2.81
C ILE A 23 1.57 -2.92 -4.10
N ALA A 24 1.15 -3.80 -5.00
CA ALA A 24 0.41 -3.46 -6.22
C ALA A 24 -1.10 -3.48 -5.97
N GLU A 25 -1.88 -2.91 -6.88
CA GLU A 25 -3.34 -2.97 -6.81
C GLU A 25 -3.87 -4.35 -7.25
N LYS A 26 -3.28 -4.92 -8.33
CA LYS A 26 -3.74 -6.15 -8.98
C LYS A 26 -2.67 -7.25 -8.94
N PRO A 27 -3.07 -8.52 -8.84
CA PRO A 27 -2.13 -9.66 -8.87
C PRO A 27 -1.30 -9.73 -10.16
N SER A 28 -1.88 -9.33 -11.30
CA SER A 28 -1.16 -9.29 -12.59
C SER A 28 0.00 -8.30 -12.53
N VAL A 29 -0.23 -7.10 -11.99
CA VAL A 29 0.80 -6.06 -11.81
C VAL A 29 1.90 -6.59 -10.90
N ALA A 30 1.54 -7.18 -9.74
CA ALA A 30 2.54 -7.79 -8.84
C ALA A 30 3.38 -8.86 -9.54
N THR A 31 2.77 -9.65 -10.44
CA THR A 31 3.48 -10.65 -11.23
C THR A 31 4.47 -10.03 -12.21
N ASP A 32 4.08 -8.95 -12.90
CA ASP A 32 4.94 -8.28 -13.86
C ASP A 32 6.11 -7.58 -13.17
N LEU A 33 5.86 -6.92 -12.02
CA LEU A 33 6.92 -6.36 -11.19
C LEU A 33 7.91 -7.44 -10.73
N ALA A 34 7.40 -8.58 -10.27
CA ALA A 34 8.22 -9.70 -9.81
C ALA A 34 9.09 -10.28 -10.95
N LYS A 35 8.57 -10.37 -12.17
CA LYS A 35 9.35 -10.81 -13.35
C LYS A 35 10.50 -9.84 -13.65
N VAL A 36 10.24 -8.54 -13.67
CA VAL A 36 11.27 -7.52 -13.96
C VAL A 36 12.35 -7.51 -12.89
N LEU A 37 11.97 -7.61 -11.61
CA LEU A 37 12.90 -7.65 -10.49
C LEU A 37 13.52 -9.06 -10.25
N LYS A 38 13.13 -10.06 -11.04
CA LYS A 38 13.57 -11.46 -10.93
C LYS A 38 13.33 -12.05 -9.53
N VAL A 39 12.15 -11.75 -8.97
CA VAL A 39 11.73 -12.25 -7.66
C VAL A 39 10.92 -13.52 -7.84
N PRO A 40 11.32 -14.66 -7.27
CA PRO A 40 10.58 -15.91 -7.39
C PRO A 40 9.28 -15.87 -6.59
N LYS A 41 8.33 -16.72 -6.98
CA LYS A 41 7.09 -16.91 -6.25
C LYS A 41 7.37 -17.65 -4.94
N ALA A 42 7.04 -17.05 -3.80
CA ALA A 42 7.21 -17.65 -2.49
C ALA A 42 5.96 -18.43 -2.04
N THR A 43 4.77 -17.86 -2.29
CA THR A 43 3.47 -18.49 -1.99
C THR A 43 2.47 -18.20 -3.12
N SER A 44 1.21 -18.64 -2.98
CA SER A 44 0.12 -18.23 -3.89
C SER A 44 -0.10 -16.71 -3.91
N ASP A 45 0.28 -16.01 -2.83
CA ASP A 45 -0.16 -14.66 -2.50
C ASP A 45 0.92 -13.58 -2.61
N TYR A 46 2.20 -13.97 -2.65
CA TYR A 46 3.31 -13.03 -2.79
C TYR A 46 4.57 -13.68 -3.35
N PHE A 47 5.45 -12.84 -3.87
CA PHE A 47 6.79 -13.16 -4.36
C PHE A 47 7.81 -12.66 -3.34
N GLU A 48 8.94 -13.38 -3.18
CA GLU A 48 9.95 -13.00 -2.20
C GLU A 48 11.35 -13.49 -2.58
N ASN A 49 12.34 -12.63 -2.29
CA ASN A 49 13.76 -12.98 -2.26
C ASN A 49 14.44 -12.25 -1.09
N GLU A 50 15.75 -12.17 -1.08
CA GLU A 50 16.52 -11.50 -0.02
C GLU A 50 16.24 -10.01 0.11
N LYS A 51 15.91 -9.33 -1.01
CA LYS A 51 15.69 -7.88 -1.06
C LYS A 51 14.21 -7.49 -1.13
N TRP A 52 13.38 -8.28 -1.82
CA TRP A 52 12.02 -7.88 -2.21
C TRP A 52 10.96 -8.82 -1.65
N VAL A 53 9.85 -8.23 -1.22
CA VAL A 53 8.57 -8.90 -0.99
C VAL A 53 7.54 -8.18 -1.86
N ILE A 54 6.87 -8.88 -2.78
CA ILE A 54 5.92 -8.26 -3.72
C ILE A 54 4.56 -8.93 -3.59
N SER A 55 3.54 -8.15 -3.31
CA SER A 55 2.16 -8.61 -3.16
C SER A 55 1.18 -7.62 -3.78
N SER A 56 -0.12 -7.89 -3.70
CA SER A 56 -1.16 -7.00 -4.22
C SER A 56 -2.35 -6.89 -3.25
N SER A 57 -3.11 -5.79 -3.35
CA SER A 57 -4.31 -5.59 -2.55
C SER A 57 -5.52 -6.39 -3.05
N ILE A 58 -5.58 -6.73 -4.35
CA ILE A 58 -6.77 -7.31 -5.01
C ILE A 58 -7.98 -6.36 -4.88
N GLY A 59 -7.79 -5.10 -5.30
CA GLY A 59 -8.80 -4.05 -5.21
C GLY A 59 -9.00 -3.53 -3.77
N HIS A 60 -10.20 -3.04 -3.48
CA HIS A 60 -10.54 -2.48 -2.17
C HIS A 60 -10.70 -3.55 -1.09
N VAL A 61 -9.67 -3.76 -0.28
CA VAL A 61 -9.70 -4.65 0.91
C VAL A 61 -10.00 -3.88 2.20
N VAL A 62 -9.97 -2.55 2.14
CA VAL A 62 -10.32 -1.63 3.22
C VAL A 62 -11.23 -0.53 2.67
N ARG A 63 -12.26 -0.15 3.40
CA ARG A 63 -13.17 0.95 3.09
C ARG A 63 -13.40 1.82 4.32
N LEU A 64 -13.99 2.98 4.11
CA LEU A 64 -14.56 3.72 5.23
C LEU A 64 -15.74 2.94 5.83
N VAL A 65 -15.98 3.12 7.11
CA VAL A 65 -17.19 2.64 7.77
C VAL A 65 -18.43 3.30 7.16
N ASP A 66 -19.52 2.57 7.06
CA ASP A 66 -20.78 3.16 6.64
C ASP A 66 -21.37 4.04 7.76
N PRO A 67 -22.17 5.05 7.43
CA PRO A 67 -22.79 5.91 8.45
C PRO A 67 -23.56 5.14 9.53
N ASP A 68 -24.23 4.06 9.15
CA ASP A 68 -25.00 3.21 10.08
C ASP A 68 -24.10 2.23 10.89
N ASP A 69 -22.88 1.99 10.50
CA ASP A 69 -21.85 1.35 11.35
C ASP A 69 -21.47 2.28 12.54
N ILE A 70 -21.59 3.61 12.35
CA ILE A 70 -21.25 4.61 13.37
C ILE A 70 -22.46 4.87 14.29
N ASP A 71 -23.64 5.14 13.69
CA ASP A 71 -24.87 5.37 14.42
C ASP A 71 -26.05 4.75 13.64
N PRO A 72 -26.78 3.77 14.24
CA PRO A 72 -27.91 3.09 13.59
C PRO A 72 -29.02 4.00 13.05
N LYS A 73 -29.13 5.24 13.54
CA LYS A 73 -30.08 6.23 13.00
C LYS A 73 -29.86 6.54 11.53
N PHE A 74 -28.60 6.46 11.05
CA PHE A 74 -28.23 6.73 9.67
C PHE A 74 -28.58 5.61 8.69
N LYS A 75 -29.11 4.49 9.16
CA LYS A 75 -29.69 3.46 8.27
C LYS A 75 -30.80 4.05 7.38
N ARG A 76 -31.47 5.12 7.83
CA ARG A 76 -32.51 5.87 7.10
C ARG A 76 -32.22 7.37 7.21
N TRP A 77 -31.08 7.81 6.72
CA TRP A 77 -30.72 9.22 6.73
C TRP A 77 -31.57 10.05 5.75
N THR A 78 -31.70 11.31 6.05
CA THR A 78 -32.43 12.32 5.25
C THR A 78 -31.48 13.47 4.92
N LEU A 79 -31.88 14.38 4.03
CA LEU A 79 -31.09 15.57 3.70
C LEU A 79 -30.78 16.46 4.93
N LYS A 80 -31.57 16.37 5.99
CA LYS A 80 -31.34 17.11 7.24
C LYS A 80 -30.18 16.55 8.07
N ASP A 81 -29.80 15.31 7.81
CA ASP A 81 -28.71 14.64 8.51
C ASP A 81 -27.33 14.90 7.86
N LEU A 82 -27.30 15.61 6.72
CA LEU A 82 -26.08 15.94 6.00
C LEU A 82 -25.47 17.27 6.51
N PRO A 83 -24.13 17.40 6.55
CA PRO A 83 -23.17 16.37 6.22
C PRO A 83 -22.98 15.35 7.36
N ILE A 84 -22.95 14.07 7.02
CA ILE A 84 -22.55 13.02 7.97
C ILE A 84 -21.02 13.00 8.01
N ASP A 85 -20.45 13.55 9.06
CA ASP A 85 -19.01 13.65 9.25
C ASP A 85 -18.57 12.61 10.29
N PRO A 86 -17.91 11.51 9.87
CA PRO A 86 -17.51 10.45 10.78
C PRO A 86 -16.45 10.90 11.80
N VAL A 87 -15.77 12.02 11.55
CA VAL A 87 -14.73 12.56 12.45
C VAL A 87 -15.35 13.41 13.57
N LYS A 88 -16.53 13.97 13.35
CA LYS A 88 -17.20 14.89 14.31
C LYS A 88 -18.25 14.21 15.17
N PHE A 89 -18.44 12.90 15.02
CA PHE A 89 -19.68 12.25 15.42
C PHE A 89 -19.90 12.17 16.94
N ASP A 90 -18.88 12.22 17.76
CA ASP A 90 -19.04 12.14 19.22
C ASP A 90 -18.13 13.07 20.04
N GLY A 91 -17.34 13.94 19.38
CA GLY A 91 -16.41 14.84 20.06
C GLY A 91 -15.21 14.14 20.71
N THR A 92 -15.13 12.83 20.62
CA THR A 92 -13.97 12.06 21.06
C THR A 92 -13.03 11.81 19.88
N ALA A 93 -11.74 11.64 20.18
CA ALA A 93 -10.72 11.46 19.16
C ALA A 93 -11.06 10.27 18.25
N SER A 94 -11.36 10.62 17.00
CA SER A 94 -11.46 9.76 15.82
C SER A 94 -11.70 8.27 16.10
N PRO A 95 -12.93 7.77 15.96
CA PRO A 95 -13.16 6.34 15.86
C PRO A 95 -12.35 5.80 14.67
N ASP A 96 -12.00 4.53 14.71
CA ASP A 96 -11.37 3.86 13.57
C ASP A 96 -12.35 3.89 12.39
N ILE A 97 -12.30 4.95 11.57
CA ILE A 97 -13.18 5.16 10.40
C ILE A 97 -12.88 4.20 9.25
N LEU A 98 -11.82 3.42 9.39
CA LEU A 98 -11.42 2.43 8.41
C LEU A 98 -11.80 1.03 8.88
N LYS A 99 -12.49 0.28 8.03
CA LYS A 99 -12.93 -1.08 8.27
C LYS A 99 -12.41 -2.00 7.17
N ALA A 100 -11.84 -3.12 7.57
CA ALA A 100 -11.50 -4.15 6.59
C ALA A 100 -12.78 -4.67 5.93
N VAL A 101 -12.80 -4.69 4.61
CA VAL A 101 -13.91 -5.26 3.85
C VAL A 101 -13.85 -6.76 4.01
N ILE A 102 -14.72 -7.30 4.84
CA ILE A 102 -14.97 -8.73 4.94
C ILE A 102 -16.04 -9.05 3.90
N SER A 103 -15.67 -9.01 2.61
CA SER A 103 -16.60 -9.47 1.58
C SER A 103 -16.56 -10.99 1.48
N GLU A 104 -17.64 -11.57 0.98
CA GLU A 104 -17.89 -13.01 0.88
C GLU A 104 -16.88 -13.81 0.06
N ARG A 105 -15.87 -13.16 -0.54
CA ARG A 105 -14.80 -13.77 -1.34
C ARG A 105 -13.42 -13.28 -0.91
N ASN A 106 -12.85 -13.88 0.15
CA ASN A 106 -11.41 -13.80 0.50
C ASN A 106 -10.79 -12.42 0.84
N ASN A 107 -11.53 -11.31 0.84
CA ASN A 107 -10.94 -9.99 1.09
C ASN A 107 -10.46 -9.80 2.53
N GLY A 108 -11.14 -10.44 3.50
CA GLY A 108 -10.70 -10.42 4.90
C GLY A 108 -9.34 -11.11 5.11
N ASP A 109 -9.12 -12.23 4.43
CA ASP A 109 -7.84 -12.95 4.51
C ASP A 109 -6.74 -12.20 3.74
N ARG A 110 -7.11 -11.49 2.66
CA ARG A 110 -6.18 -10.62 1.94
C ARG A 110 -5.70 -9.46 2.79
N TYR A 111 -6.60 -8.79 3.48
CA TYR A 111 -6.20 -7.73 4.44
C TYR A 111 -5.30 -8.28 5.56
N LYS A 112 -5.64 -9.44 6.14
CA LYS A 112 -4.81 -10.08 7.18
C LYS A 112 -3.39 -10.36 6.68
N LEU A 113 -3.27 -10.86 5.45
CA LEU A 113 -1.98 -11.08 4.81
C LEU A 113 -1.21 -9.76 4.65
N LEU A 114 -1.81 -8.73 4.05
CA LEU A 114 -1.16 -7.44 3.87
C LEU A 114 -0.74 -6.81 5.21
N LYS A 115 -1.61 -6.87 6.22
CA LYS A 115 -1.27 -6.44 7.58
C LYS A 115 -0.07 -7.19 8.15
N LYS A 116 0.00 -8.51 7.93
CA LYS A 116 1.14 -9.33 8.35
C LYS A 116 2.42 -8.90 7.62
N LEU A 117 2.36 -8.70 6.29
CA LEU A 117 3.52 -8.29 5.49
C LEU A 117 4.01 -6.90 5.89
N LEU A 118 3.10 -5.93 6.10
CA LEU A 118 3.41 -4.55 6.52
C LEU A 118 4.04 -4.45 7.92
N ASN A 119 3.85 -5.45 8.77
CA ASN A 119 4.38 -5.49 10.13
C ASN A 119 5.48 -6.56 10.30
N ARG A 120 6.07 -7.05 9.22
CA ARG A 120 7.20 -7.98 9.27
C ARG A 120 8.45 -7.27 9.79
N PRO A 121 9.20 -7.88 10.71
CA PRO A 121 10.41 -7.26 11.29
C PRO A 121 11.57 -7.16 10.30
N ASP A 122 11.58 -7.97 9.24
CA ASP A 122 12.60 -7.96 8.19
C ASP A 122 12.28 -7.00 7.03
N VAL A 123 11.13 -6.32 7.05
CA VAL A 123 10.77 -5.26 6.10
C VAL A 123 11.15 -3.90 6.67
N GLY A 124 11.94 -3.13 5.91
CA GLY A 124 12.41 -1.79 6.31
C GLY A 124 11.75 -0.64 5.56
N THR A 125 11.20 -0.91 4.37
CA THR A 125 10.57 0.12 3.52
C THR A 125 9.38 -0.46 2.78
N VAL A 126 8.37 0.36 2.54
CA VAL A 126 7.18 0.00 1.76
C VAL A 126 7.16 0.81 0.46
N VAL A 127 6.81 0.18 -0.65
CA VAL A 127 6.61 0.84 -1.95
C VAL A 127 5.16 0.68 -2.36
N ASN A 128 4.47 1.81 -2.52
CA ASN A 128 3.14 1.86 -3.13
C ASN A 128 3.29 1.74 -4.65
N ALA A 129 2.86 0.62 -5.21
CA ALA A 129 2.82 0.33 -6.64
C ALA A 129 1.38 0.12 -7.15
N CYS A 130 0.39 0.70 -6.47
CA CYS A 130 -0.99 0.75 -6.94
C CYS A 130 -1.10 1.67 -8.18
N ASP A 131 -2.21 1.57 -8.89
CA ASP A 131 -2.42 2.35 -10.12
C ASP A 131 -2.22 3.86 -9.87
N ALA A 132 -1.66 4.55 -10.87
CA ALA A 132 -1.36 5.98 -10.79
C ALA A 132 -2.66 6.80 -10.91
N GLY A 133 -3.36 6.98 -9.79
CA GLY A 133 -4.63 7.68 -9.73
C GLY A 133 -5.18 7.75 -8.31
N ARG A 134 -6.19 8.59 -8.11
CA ARG A 134 -6.80 8.82 -6.80
C ARG A 134 -7.28 7.51 -6.13
N GLU A 135 -7.85 6.60 -6.91
CA GLU A 135 -8.35 5.32 -6.39
C GLU A 135 -7.23 4.42 -5.88
N GLY A 136 -6.17 4.22 -6.67
CA GLY A 136 -5.00 3.43 -6.25
C GLY A 136 -4.31 4.00 -5.01
N GLU A 137 -4.22 5.34 -4.90
CA GLU A 137 -3.70 5.99 -3.70
C GLU A 137 -4.57 5.70 -2.47
N LEU A 138 -5.91 5.77 -2.60
CA LEU A 138 -6.82 5.48 -1.50
C LEU A 138 -6.75 4.02 -1.07
N ILE A 139 -6.72 3.07 -2.01
CA ILE A 139 -6.59 1.63 -1.74
C ILE A 139 -5.35 1.37 -0.87
N PHE A 140 -4.19 1.88 -1.30
CA PHE A 140 -2.95 1.72 -0.55
C PHE A 140 -3.01 2.41 0.81
N HIS A 141 -3.42 3.67 0.84
CA HIS A 141 -3.44 4.49 2.05
C HIS A 141 -4.30 3.87 3.16
N TYR A 142 -5.51 3.40 2.82
CA TYR A 142 -6.40 2.78 3.78
C TYR A 142 -5.81 1.47 4.36
N VAL A 143 -5.19 0.65 3.53
CA VAL A 143 -4.52 -0.57 3.99
C VAL A 143 -3.36 -0.23 4.92
N TYR A 144 -2.52 0.73 4.52
CA TYR A 144 -1.36 1.17 5.29
C TYR A 144 -1.76 1.75 6.65
N GLN A 145 -2.78 2.63 6.71
CA GLN A 145 -3.31 3.20 7.95
C GLN A 145 -3.94 2.16 8.87
N LEU A 146 -4.85 1.33 8.33
CA LEU A 146 -5.55 0.32 9.14
C LEU A 146 -4.58 -0.74 9.67
N ALA A 147 -3.50 -1.05 8.93
CA ALA A 147 -2.43 -1.90 9.41
C ALA A 147 -1.56 -1.25 10.49
N LYS A 148 -1.72 0.06 10.73
CA LYS A 148 -0.90 0.88 11.66
C LYS A 148 0.59 0.80 11.33
N CYS A 149 0.91 0.69 10.03
CA CYS A 149 2.28 0.63 9.54
C CYS A 149 2.99 1.96 9.80
N LYS A 150 4.26 1.89 10.25
CA LYS A 150 5.10 3.07 10.54
C LYS A 150 6.38 3.09 9.70
N LEU A 151 6.53 2.14 8.79
CA LEU A 151 7.71 2.05 7.95
C LEU A 151 7.74 3.22 6.94
N PRO A 152 8.91 3.70 6.55
CA PRO A 152 9.03 4.68 5.48
C PRO A 152 8.36 4.14 4.21
N CYS A 153 7.66 5.04 3.50
CA CYS A 153 6.92 4.69 2.29
C CYS A 153 7.45 5.47 1.09
N GLN A 154 7.57 4.81 -0.04
CA GLN A 154 7.91 5.39 -1.33
C GLN A 154 6.82 5.06 -2.35
N ARG A 155 6.78 5.82 -3.45
CA ARG A 155 5.81 5.66 -4.53
C ARG A 155 6.50 5.21 -5.82
N LEU A 156 6.06 4.09 -6.37
CA LEU A 156 6.41 3.65 -7.72
C LEU A 156 5.37 4.20 -8.70
N TRP A 157 5.76 5.23 -9.47
CA TRP A 157 4.87 5.82 -10.46
C TRP A 157 5.07 5.16 -11.82
N LEU A 158 4.10 4.39 -12.28
CA LEU A 158 4.16 3.67 -13.54
C LEU A 158 3.29 4.38 -14.60
N ALA A 159 3.92 4.89 -15.64
CA ALA A 159 3.23 5.41 -16.83
C ALA A 159 3.00 4.31 -17.88
N SER A 160 3.73 3.20 -17.81
CA SER A 160 3.67 2.07 -18.72
C SER A 160 4.08 0.78 -18.03
N MET A 161 3.56 -0.34 -18.50
CA MET A 161 3.83 -1.69 -17.98
C MET A 161 4.91 -2.44 -18.78
N THR A 162 5.70 -1.75 -19.62
CA THR A 162 6.85 -2.37 -20.27
C THR A 162 7.97 -2.67 -19.28
N ASN A 163 8.75 -3.73 -19.53
CA ASN A 163 9.84 -4.12 -18.64
C ASN A 163 10.85 -2.98 -18.40
N THR A 164 11.13 -2.20 -19.44
CA THR A 164 12.02 -1.03 -19.36
C THR A 164 11.44 0.07 -18.46
N ALA A 165 10.17 0.44 -18.68
CA ALA A 165 9.52 1.47 -17.87
C ALA A 165 9.41 1.06 -16.38
N ILE A 166 9.13 -0.21 -16.10
CA ILE A 166 9.12 -0.74 -14.74
C ILE A 166 10.51 -0.64 -14.10
N ALA A 167 11.58 -1.06 -14.81
CA ALA A 167 12.92 -0.99 -14.28
C ALA A 167 13.35 0.46 -13.98
N GLU A 168 13.12 1.37 -14.93
CA GLU A 168 13.40 2.81 -14.76
C GLU A 168 12.61 3.43 -13.60
N ALA A 169 11.34 3.04 -13.40
CA ALA A 169 10.53 3.54 -12.31
C ALA A 169 11.06 3.09 -10.93
N PHE A 170 11.63 1.89 -10.83
CA PHE A 170 12.29 1.45 -9.58
C PHE A 170 13.60 2.19 -9.29
N ASP A 171 14.28 2.70 -10.32
CA ASP A 171 15.46 3.55 -10.14
C ASP A 171 15.09 4.99 -9.72
N HIS A 172 13.81 5.37 -9.85
CA HIS A 172 13.31 6.73 -9.60
C HIS A 172 12.07 6.72 -8.68
N LEU A 173 12.14 6.01 -7.56
CA LEU A 173 11.07 6.01 -6.56
C LEU A 173 10.85 7.41 -5.99
N LEU A 174 9.59 7.80 -5.87
CA LEU A 174 9.18 9.11 -5.38
C LEU A 174 8.88 9.08 -3.87
N PRO A 175 9.08 10.19 -3.14
CA PRO A 175 8.64 10.28 -1.75
C PRO A 175 7.12 10.14 -1.64
N ALA A 176 6.61 9.34 -0.72
CA ALA A 176 5.17 9.13 -0.56
C ALA A 176 4.43 10.40 -0.11
N GLU A 177 5.09 11.31 0.60
CA GLU A 177 4.51 12.57 1.09
C GLU A 177 3.98 13.46 -0.05
N ALA A 178 4.52 13.32 -1.25
CA ALA A 178 4.06 14.05 -2.43
C ALA A 178 2.64 13.62 -2.88
N PHE A 179 2.18 12.44 -2.45
CA PHE A 179 0.92 11.83 -2.87
C PHE A 179 -0.07 11.65 -1.72
N PHE A 180 0.39 11.61 -0.48
CA PHE A 180 -0.51 11.69 0.66
C PHE A 180 -1.10 13.09 0.69
N PHE A 181 -2.39 13.21 0.44
CA PHE A 181 -3.11 14.44 0.71
C PHE A 181 -2.75 14.87 2.12
N SER A 182 -2.05 15.98 2.22
CA SER A 182 -1.68 16.59 3.48
C SER A 182 -2.94 16.79 4.32
N SER A 183 -3.21 15.88 5.24
CA SER A 183 -4.20 16.07 6.31
C SER A 183 -3.67 17.04 7.37
N ARG A 184 -3.08 18.17 6.89
CA ARG A 184 -2.72 19.29 7.73
C ARG A 184 -3.55 20.49 7.31
N ARG A 185 -4.74 20.60 7.89
CA ARG A 185 -5.35 21.87 8.30
C ARG A 185 -6.28 21.60 9.45
#